data_8276ad3436580d47b8a4f1e7b0090a41
#
_entry.id   8276ad3436580d47b8a4f1e7b0090a41
#
_cell.length_a   1.000
_cell.length_b   1.000
_cell.length_c   1.000
_cell.angle_alpha   90.00
_cell.angle_beta   90.00
_cell.angle_gamma   90.00
#
_symmetry.space_group_name_H-M   'P 1'
#
loop_
_entity.id
_entity.type
_entity.pdbx_description
1 polymer ?
#
loop_
_entity_poly.entity_id
_entity_poly.type
_entity_poly.pdbx_seq_one_letter_code
_entity_poly.pdbx_strand_id
1 'polypeptide(L)'
;VTHSAVYLDSAGGAGALRVDAGGRVVDAYRVLDGTTMNCAGGSTPWGTWLSCEEIMAGQVWECDPLGREPAVPRPAMGLFRHEMVAADAARRVLYMSEDERDGLLYRFRPRIWGDLSDGDLEALAVSRDDGSTSWVPVRGIGAPGSPRTRYDAPGAKEFAGGEGIALDGDVLYMATKGDGRILRLDLARSRLELYWEGPPVGGPDNLAVHDGTGNLFVCEDGDDMEVVSITPDRHADPFLRFVDGHDRSEVTGAAFDPTGTRLIVNSQRAPTPTRFDEVIEGGVPWPLGRTYMVSGPF
;
A
#
# COMPACT_ATOMS: atom_id res chain seq x y z
N VAL A 1 2.04 -8.93 -6.28
CA VAL A 1 3.08 -9.04 -5.25
C VAL A 1 2.45 -9.75 -4.05
N THR A 2 2.97 -10.92 -3.69
CA THR A 2 2.47 -11.67 -2.54
C THR A 2 3.35 -11.40 -1.33
N HIS A 3 2.74 -10.97 -0.24
CA HIS A 3 3.41 -10.75 1.03
C HIS A 3 3.76 -12.07 1.70
N SER A 4 4.90 -12.15 2.35
CA SER A 4 5.19 -13.20 3.32
C SER A 4 5.52 -12.55 4.66
N ALA A 5 4.55 -12.51 5.55
CA ALA A 5 4.75 -12.12 6.94
C ALA A 5 5.50 -13.23 7.70
N VAL A 6 6.80 -13.32 7.52
CA VAL A 6 7.64 -14.13 8.38
C VAL A 6 8.60 -13.19 9.10
N TYR A 7 8.53 -13.17 10.44
CA TYR A 7 9.41 -12.40 11.31
C TYR A 7 10.85 -12.94 11.34
N LEU A 8 11.37 -13.33 10.19
CA LEU A 8 12.76 -13.72 10.04
C LEU A 8 13.48 -12.62 9.27
N ASP A 9 14.47 -12.00 9.90
CA ASP A 9 15.31 -11.02 9.24
C ASP A 9 15.83 -11.57 7.91
N SER A 10 15.68 -10.75 6.86
CA SER A 10 16.16 -11.08 5.52
C SER A 10 15.52 -12.32 4.85
N ALA A 11 14.35 -12.76 5.33
CA ALA A 11 13.58 -13.84 4.69
C ALA A 11 12.42 -13.33 3.84
N GLY A 12 12.17 -12.02 3.84
CA GLY A 12 11.17 -11.36 3.04
C GLY A 12 11.57 -11.23 1.57
N GLY A 13 10.69 -10.63 0.81
CA GLY A 13 10.87 -10.36 -0.60
C GLY A 13 9.55 -10.15 -1.32
N ALA A 14 9.63 -10.04 -2.64
CA ALA A 14 8.45 -9.92 -3.49
C ALA A 14 8.53 -10.87 -4.68
N GLY A 15 7.39 -11.45 -5.04
CA GLY A 15 7.21 -12.24 -6.25
C GLY A 15 6.32 -11.51 -7.26
N ALA A 16 6.41 -11.90 -8.51
CA ALA A 16 5.57 -11.42 -9.59
C ALA A 16 4.83 -12.58 -10.26
N LEU A 17 3.58 -12.34 -10.62
CA LEU A 17 2.80 -13.20 -11.49
C LEU A 17 2.60 -12.50 -12.82
N ARG A 18 2.94 -13.15 -13.91
CA ARG A 18 2.63 -12.68 -15.27
C ARG A 18 1.37 -13.36 -15.77
N VAL A 19 0.41 -12.53 -16.16
CA VAL A 19 -0.91 -12.99 -16.62
C VAL A 19 -1.09 -12.59 -18.08
N ASP A 20 -1.60 -13.51 -18.91
CA ASP A 20 -1.91 -13.23 -20.30
C ASP A 20 -3.25 -12.46 -20.44
N ALA A 21 -3.55 -11.98 -21.65
CA ALA A 21 -4.79 -11.25 -21.92
C ALA A 21 -6.06 -12.07 -21.62
N GLY A 22 -5.96 -13.40 -21.57
CA GLY A 22 -7.05 -14.28 -21.19
C GLY A 22 -7.24 -14.46 -19.67
N GLY A 23 -6.35 -13.85 -18.84
CA GLY A 23 -6.38 -13.99 -17.40
C GLY A 23 -5.65 -15.23 -16.88
N ARG A 24 -4.90 -15.94 -17.72
CA ARG A 24 -4.16 -17.12 -17.31
C ARG A 24 -2.75 -16.74 -16.83
N VAL A 25 -2.34 -17.24 -15.67
CA VAL A 25 -0.96 -17.12 -15.19
C VAL A 25 -0.04 -17.89 -16.13
N VAL A 26 0.91 -17.20 -16.75
CA VAL A 26 1.88 -17.76 -17.69
C VAL A 26 3.29 -17.83 -17.13
N ASP A 27 3.56 -17.13 -16.03
CA ASP A 27 4.85 -17.13 -15.36
C ASP A 27 4.71 -16.71 -13.90
N ALA A 28 5.63 -17.14 -13.03
CA ALA A 28 5.73 -16.75 -11.63
C ALA A 28 7.21 -16.75 -11.22
N TYR A 29 7.71 -15.64 -10.70
CA TYR A 29 9.12 -15.47 -10.37
C TYR A 29 9.34 -14.45 -9.25
N ARG A 30 10.54 -14.47 -8.68
CA ARG A 30 10.95 -13.50 -7.66
C ARG A 30 11.49 -12.24 -8.32
N VAL A 31 11.19 -11.08 -7.73
CA VAL A 31 11.71 -9.76 -8.13
C VAL A 31 12.49 -9.08 -7.01
N LEU A 32 12.38 -9.60 -5.79
CA LEU A 32 13.07 -9.09 -4.61
C LEU A 32 13.31 -10.22 -3.61
N ASP A 33 14.50 -10.29 -3.05
CA ASP A 33 14.91 -11.24 -2.01
C ASP A 33 15.72 -10.54 -0.92
N GLY A 34 15.81 -11.19 0.25
CA GLY A 34 16.71 -10.76 1.32
C GLY A 34 16.26 -9.52 2.07
N THR A 35 14.98 -9.22 2.05
CA THR A 35 14.35 -8.10 2.77
C THR A 35 13.55 -8.59 3.98
N THR A 36 12.93 -7.68 4.71
CA THR A 36 12.20 -7.99 5.94
C THR A 36 10.80 -7.41 5.88
N MET A 37 9.78 -8.25 6.08
CA MET A 37 8.37 -7.84 6.19
C MET A 37 7.93 -6.85 5.10
N ASN A 38 8.05 -7.24 3.83
CA ASN A 38 7.52 -6.40 2.77
C ASN A 38 5.99 -6.35 2.87
N CYS A 39 5.45 -5.16 2.95
CA CYS A 39 4.03 -4.92 2.87
C CYS A 39 3.62 -4.46 1.46
N ALA A 40 2.78 -3.47 1.30
CA ALA A 40 2.33 -3.02 0.00
C ALA A 40 3.45 -2.38 -0.84
N GLY A 41 3.11 -1.48 -1.72
CA GLY A 41 4.05 -0.83 -2.61
C GLY A 41 3.32 -0.06 -3.70
N GLY A 42 4.00 0.21 -4.82
CA GLY A 42 3.36 0.92 -5.92
C GLY A 42 4.11 0.81 -7.23
N SER A 43 3.39 0.93 -8.33
CA SER A 43 3.99 1.02 -9.66
C SER A 43 4.50 2.44 -9.93
N THR A 44 5.57 2.52 -10.71
CA THR A 44 6.12 3.81 -11.15
C THR A 44 5.77 4.10 -12.60
N PRO A 45 5.67 5.37 -12.99
CA PRO A 45 5.45 5.75 -14.39
C PRO A 45 6.59 5.37 -15.34
N TRP A 46 7.76 5.02 -14.81
CA TRP A 46 8.90 4.55 -15.61
C TRP A 46 9.04 3.03 -15.62
N GLY A 47 8.03 2.31 -15.12
CA GLY A 47 7.88 0.87 -15.31
C GLY A 47 8.58 -0.02 -14.28
N THR A 48 8.94 0.51 -13.11
CA THR A 48 9.44 -0.27 -11.97
C THR A 48 8.33 -0.49 -10.93
N TRP A 49 8.54 -1.42 -10.02
CA TRP A 49 7.72 -1.66 -8.83
C TRP A 49 8.49 -1.23 -7.59
N LEU A 50 7.84 -0.49 -6.70
CA LEU A 50 8.37 -0.12 -5.39
C LEU A 50 7.79 -1.06 -4.35
N SER A 51 8.64 -1.77 -3.61
CA SER A 51 8.25 -2.67 -2.52
C SER A 51 8.64 -2.05 -1.19
N CYS A 52 7.71 -2.01 -0.25
CA CYS A 52 7.86 -1.37 1.05
C CYS A 52 8.25 -2.39 2.13
N GLU A 53 9.29 -2.10 2.93
CA GLU A 53 9.57 -2.85 4.17
C GLU A 53 8.81 -2.18 5.33
N GLU A 54 7.92 -2.94 5.96
CA GLU A 54 7.09 -2.49 7.09
C GLU A 54 7.75 -2.84 8.43
N ILE A 55 8.95 -2.30 8.65
CA ILE A 55 9.69 -2.38 9.92
C ILE A 55 10.19 -0.99 10.34
N MET A 56 10.59 -0.82 11.60
CA MET A 56 10.97 0.49 12.18
C MET A 56 12.00 1.29 11.37
N ALA A 57 12.87 0.64 10.64
CA ALA A 57 13.87 1.26 9.78
C ALA A 57 13.81 0.66 8.38
N GLY A 58 12.59 0.32 7.95
CA GLY A 58 12.30 -0.25 6.64
C GLY A 58 12.62 0.73 5.53
N GLN A 59 12.89 0.18 4.35
CA GLN A 59 13.22 0.91 3.14
C GLN A 59 12.21 0.63 2.04
N VAL A 60 12.17 1.50 1.06
CA VAL A 60 11.56 1.21 -0.24
C VAL A 60 12.62 0.55 -1.13
N TRP A 61 12.23 -0.54 -1.78
CA TRP A 61 13.04 -1.25 -2.76
C TRP A 61 12.45 -1.07 -4.15
N GLU A 62 13.24 -0.56 -5.08
CA GLU A 62 12.84 -0.44 -6.48
C GLU A 62 13.23 -1.68 -7.25
N CYS A 63 12.23 -2.35 -7.82
CA CYS A 63 12.36 -3.65 -8.48
C CYS A 63 12.07 -3.55 -9.99
N ASP A 64 12.83 -4.25 -10.82
CA ASP A 64 12.40 -4.57 -12.18
C ASP A 64 11.24 -5.59 -12.09
N PRO A 65 10.01 -5.25 -12.51
CA PRO A 65 8.86 -6.14 -12.41
C PRO A 65 8.99 -7.39 -13.31
N LEU A 66 9.99 -7.45 -14.18
CA LEU A 66 10.33 -8.61 -14.99
C LEU A 66 11.44 -9.47 -14.38
N GLY A 67 12.01 -9.08 -13.24
CA GLY A 67 13.03 -9.84 -12.52
C GLY A 67 14.36 -9.99 -13.26
N ARG A 68 14.67 -9.12 -14.21
CA ARG A 68 15.92 -9.18 -15.02
C ARG A 68 17.07 -8.46 -14.35
N GLU A 69 16.75 -7.38 -13.59
CA GLU A 69 17.71 -6.57 -12.89
C GLU A 69 17.52 -6.72 -11.36
N PRO A 70 18.62 -6.68 -10.58
CA PRO A 70 18.52 -6.70 -9.12
C PRO A 70 17.73 -5.51 -8.59
N ALA A 71 16.95 -5.73 -7.54
CA ALA A 71 16.26 -4.67 -6.83
C ALA A 71 17.26 -3.73 -6.14
N VAL A 72 16.93 -2.45 -6.10
CA VAL A 72 17.79 -1.38 -5.56
C VAL A 72 17.11 -0.71 -4.36
N PRO A 73 17.77 -0.65 -3.17
CA PRO A 73 17.23 0.07 -2.04
C PRO A 73 17.24 1.59 -2.29
N ARG A 74 16.21 2.28 -1.80
CA ARG A 74 16.02 3.72 -1.98
C ARG A 74 15.99 4.47 -0.63
N PRO A 75 17.08 4.50 0.15
CA PRO A 75 17.11 5.08 1.49
C PRO A 75 16.81 6.58 1.49
N ALA A 76 17.00 7.29 0.37
CA ALA A 76 16.63 8.69 0.24
C ALA A 76 15.11 8.94 0.45
N MET A 77 14.29 7.93 0.26
CA MET A 77 12.84 7.98 0.50
C MET A 77 12.45 7.88 1.99
N GLY A 78 13.42 7.77 2.89
CA GLY A 78 13.22 7.66 4.33
C GLY A 78 13.41 6.24 4.86
N LEU A 79 13.59 6.13 6.19
CA LEU A 79 13.68 4.87 6.91
C LEU A 79 12.58 4.85 7.97
N PHE A 80 11.48 4.15 7.71
CA PHE A 80 10.30 4.03 8.58
C PHE A 80 9.50 2.78 8.20
N ARG A 81 8.39 2.53 8.88
CA ARG A 81 7.48 1.43 8.52
C ARG A 81 6.69 1.82 7.27
N HIS A 82 7.30 1.57 6.11
CA HIS A 82 6.67 1.84 4.83
C HIS A 82 5.52 0.88 4.57
N GLU A 83 4.33 1.43 4.33
CA GLU A 83 3.17 0.64 3.94
C GLU A 83 2.96 0.69 2.43
N MET A 84 2.65 1.83 1.86
CA MET A 84 2.35 1.96 0.44
C MET A 84 3.03 3.18 -0.20
N VAL A 85 3.21 3.12 -1.52
CA VAL A 85 3.73 4.25 -2.33
C VAL A 85 2.79 4.52 -3.48
N ALA A 86 2.45 5.79 -3.71
CA ALA A 86 1.76 6.25 -4.91
C ALA A 86 2.58 7.31 -5.67
N ALA A 87 2.86 7.06 -6.94
CA ALA A 87 3.63 7.97 -7.78
C ALA A 87 2.73 8.95 -8.53
N ASP A 88 2.92 10.24 -8.30
CA ASP A 88 2.24 11.34 -8.98
C ASP A 88 3.13 11.90 -10.10
N ALA A 89 2.89 11.45 -11.32
CA ALA A 89 3.63 11.90 -12.49
C ALA A 89 3.39 13.38 -12.83
N ALA A 90 2.21 13.90 -12.54
CA ALA A 90 1.85 15.29 -12.82
C ALA A 90 2.62 16.27 -11.93
N ARG A 91 2.78 15.91 -10.65
CA ARG A 91 3.51 16.72 -9.65
C ARG A 91 4.97 16.31 -9.48
N ARG A 92 5.36 15.17 -10.09
CA ARG A 92 6.70 14.58 -9.99
C ARG A 92 7.11 14.34 -8.55
N VAL A 93 6.23 13.67 -7.80
CA VAL A 93 6.44 13.30 -6.40
C VAL A 93 5.93 11.87 -6.15
N LEU A 94 6.37 11.29 -5.05
CA LEU A 94 5.83 10.03 -4.54
C LEU A 94 5.25 10.27 -3.14
N TYR A 95 4.04 9.79 -2.89
CA TYR A 95 3.42 9.80 -1.57
C TYR A 95 3.63 8.45 -0.91
N MET A 96 3.84 8.45 0.41
CA MET A 96 4.09 7.22 1.18
C MET A 96 3.35 7.29 2.52
N SER A 97 2.69 6.20 2.88
CA SER A 97 2.08 6.00 4.19
C SER A 97 3.03 5.28 5.15
N GLU A 98 2.88 5.56 6.45
CA GLU A 98 3.61 4.91 7.54
C GLU A 98 2.61 4.22 8.46
N ASP A 99 2.70 2.88 8.59
CA ASP A 99 1.88 2.12 9.55
C ASP A 99 2.49 2.20 10.95
N GLU A 100 2.14 3.26 11.64
CA GLU A 100 2.41 3.46 13.06
C GLU A 100 1.28 4.25 13.71
N ARG A 101 1.10 4.10 15.01
CA ARG A 101 0.02 4.81 15.73
C ARG A 101 0.12 6.33 15.66
N ASP A 102 1.34 6.83 15.49
CA ASP A 102 1.73 8.21 15.30
C ASP A 102 2.43 8.41 13.95
N GLY A 103 2.03 7.57 12.95
CA GLY A 103 2.60 7.57 11.60
C GLY A 103 2.30 8.85 10.83
N LEU A 104 3.05 9.10 9.78
CA LEU A 104 2.89 10.28 8.94
C LEU A 104 2.49 9.89 7.50
N LEU A 105 1.99 10.87 6.77
CA LEU A 105 1.93 10.83 5.31
C LEU A 105 3.11 11.63 4.77
N TYR A 106 3.97 10.96 4.05
CA TYR A 106 5.16 11.57 3.46
C TYR A 106 4.98 11.88 1.99
N ARG A 107 5.80 12.81 1.52
CA ARG A 107 6.01 13.11 0.11
C ARG A 107 7.50 13.14 -0.18
N PHE A 108 7.94 12.34 -1.15
CA PHE A 108 9.29 12.38 -1.67
C PHE A 108 9.31 13.11 -3.01
N ARG A 109 10.20 14.07 -3.14
CA ARG A 109 10.42 14.84 -4.37
C ARG A 109 11.80 14.53 -4.91
N PRO A 110 11.93 13.61 -5.88
CA PRO A 110 13.22 13.31 -6.49
C PRO A 110 13.83 14.55 -7.17
N ARG A 111 15.13 14.70 -7.10
CA ARG A 111 15.84 15.78 -7.81
C ARG A 111 15.72 15.64 -9.32
N ILE A 112 15.74 14.40 -9.80
CA ILE A 112 15.50 14.06 -11.20
C ILE A 112 14.35 13.07 -11.21
N TRP A 113 13.27 13.40 -11.92
CA TRP A 113 12.12 12.51 -12.02
C TRP A 113 12.50 11.17 -12.65
N GLY A 114 12.25 10.08 -11.94
CA GLY A 114 12.66 8.72 -12.31
C GLY A 114 13.94 8.24 -11.63
N ASP A 115 14.67 9.12 -10.94
CA ASP A 115 15.82 8.76 -10.10
C ASP A 115 15.47 8.94 -8.62
N LEU A 116 15.35 7.83 -7.89
CA LEU A 116 14.97 7.82 -6.48
C LEU A 116 16.21 7.79 -5.53
N SER A 117 17.40 8.00 -6.06
CA SER A 117 18.63 7.97 -5.26
C SER A 117 18.88 9.26 -4.46
N ASP A 118 18.27 10.39 -4.87
CA ASP A 118 18.40 11.70 -4.22
C ASP A 118 17.09 12.50 -4.35
N GLY A 119 16.73 13.22 -3.30
CA GLY A 119 15.52 14.04 -3.28
C GLY A 119 15.23 14.66 -1.92
N ASP A 120 14.15 15.38 -1.84
CA ASP A 120 13.67 16.01 -0.61
C ASP A 120 12.49 15.20 -0.04
N LEU A 121 12.61 14.78 1.21
CA LEU A 121 11.53 14.13 1.95
C LEU A 121 10.79 15.17 2.78
N GLU A 122 9.46 15.17 2.68
CA GLU A 122 8.57 16.07 3.39
C GLU A 122 7.42 15.29 4.02
N ALA A 123 6.82 15.81 5.09
CA ALA A 123 5.66 15.24 5.74
C ALA A 123 4.47 16.21 5.70
N LEU A 124 3.25 15.68 5.67
CA LEU A 124 2.03 16.47 5.59
C LEU A 124 1.76 17.17 6.94
N ALA A 125 1.62 18.50 6.92
CA ALA A 125 1.08 19.29 8.01
C ALA A 125 -0.34 19.75 7.68
N VAL A 126 -1.22 19.77 8.68
CA VAL A 126 -2.63 20.12 8.52
C VAL A 126 -3.01 21.18 9.54
N SER A 127 -3.58 22.28 9.07
CA SER A 127 -4.16 23.33 9.92
C SER A 127 -5.38 22.77 10.64
N ARG A 128 -5.46 23.04 11.95
CA ARG A 128 -6.63 22.65 12.77
C ARG A 128 -7.84 23.54 12.54
N ASP A 129 -7.64 24.74 11.99
CA ASP A 129 -8.69 25.74 11.86
C ASP A 129 -9.59 25.46 10.65
N ASP A 130 -8.99 25.03 9.53
CA ASP A 130 -9.71 24.93 8.26
C ASP A 130 -9.37 23.67 7.45
N GLY A 131 -8.49 22.77 7.93
CA GLY A 131 -8.06 21.58 7.21
C GLY A 131 -7.13 21.85 6.03
N SER A 132 -6.64 23.10 5.90
CA SER A 132 -5.62 23.42 4.87
C SER A 132 -4.32 22.69 5.17
N THR A 133 -3.62 22.30 4.11
CA THR A 133 -2.42 21.48 4.21
C THR A 133 -1.19 22.17 3.66
N SER A 134 -0.06 21.82 4.24
CA SER A 134 1.27 22.18 3.74
C SER A 134 2.24 21.01 3.93
N TRP A 135 3.41 21.12 3.36
CA TRP A 135 4.43 20.09 3.50
C TRP A 135 5.61 20.66 4.28
N VAL A 136 6.00 19.98 5.33
CA VAL A 136 7.16 20.35 6.17
C VAL A 136 8.33 19.43 5.89
N PRO A 137 9.57 19.96 5.80
CA PRO A 137 10.72 19.14 5.51
C PRO A 137 11.01 18.15 6.65
N VAL A 138 11.33 16.92 6.31
CA VAL A 138 11.96 15.96 7.21
C VAL A 138 13.44 16.29 7.29
N ARG A 139 13.96 16.58 8.50
CA ARG A 139 15.30 17.12 8.70
C ARG A 139 16.42 16.07 8.67
N GLY A 140 16.08 14.82 8.99
CA GLY A 140 17.00 13.70 8.99
C GLY A 140 16.36 12.48 8.35
N ILE A 141 17.07 11.82 7.44
CA ILE A 141 16.70 10.49 6.98
C ILE A 141 17.37 9.53 7.95
N GLY A 142 16.59 8.76 8.71
CA GLY A 142 16.99 7.89 9.80
C GLY A 142 18.34 7.18 9.62
N ALA A 143 19.43 7.88 9.91
CA ALA A 143 20.74 7.23 10.01
C ALA A 143 20.75 6.30 11.24
N PRO A 144 21.57 5.24 11.25
CA PRO A 144 21.72 4.37 12.43
C PRO A 144 21.96 5.20 13.70
N GLY A 145 21.04 5.11 14.68
CA GLY A 145 21.09 5.90 15.92
C GLY A 145 20.35 7.22 15.89
N SER A 146 19.77 7.63 14.75
CA SER A 146 18.89 8.81 14.65
C SER A 146 17.51 8.53 15.29
N PRO A 147 16.77 9.59 15.72
CA PRO A 147 15.36 9.49 15.98
C PRO A 147 14.61 8.87 14.79
N ARG A 148 13.46 8.26 15.06
CA ARG A 148 12.60 7.77 13.98
C ARG A 148 12.25 8.93 13.05
N THR A 149 12.18 8.66 11.75
CA THR A 149 11.96 9.65 10.69
C THR A 149 10.81 10.62 11.00
N ARG A 150 9.69 10.11 11.56
CA ARG A 150 8.53 10.96 11.91
C ARG A 150 8.80 12.02 12.97
N TYR A 151 9.78 11.83 13.85
CA TYR A 151 10.12 12.83 14.88
C TYR A 151 11.04 13.95 14.34
N ASP A 152 11.55 13.79 13.13
CA ASP A 152 12.34 14.81 12.42
C ASP A 152 11.48 15.74 11.53
N ALA A 153 10.15 15.63 11.60
CA ALA A 153 9.17 16.43 10.86
C ALA A 153 8.29 17.28 11.81
N PRO A 154 8.83 18.29 12.51
CA PRO A 154 8.08 19.06 13.48
C PRO A 154 6.92 19.83 12.85
N GLY A 155 5.72 19.64 13.38
CA GLY A 155 4.48 20.23 12.88
C GLY A 155 3.74 19.36 11.87
N ALA A 156 4.26 18.19 11.51
CA ALA A 156 3.52 17.22 10.72
C ALA A 156 2.27 16.71 11.45
N LYS A 157 1.27 16.30 10.69
CA LYS A 157 0.04 15.67 11.19
C LYS A 157 0.28 14.17 11.38
N GLU A 158 0.03 13.70 12.60
CA GLU A 158 0.02 12.27 12.92
C GLU A 158 -1.28 11.60 12.42
N PHE A 159 -1.16 10.38 11.95
CA PHE A 159 -2.25 9.51 11.51
C PHE A 159 -2.17 8.17 12.25
N ALA A 160 -3.32 7.60 12.59
CA ALA A 160 -3.39 6.37 13.36
C ALA A 160 -3.29 5.13 12.46
N GLY A 161 -2.08 4.68 12.18
CA GLY A 161 -1.84 3.54 11.29
C GLY A 161 -2.18 3.89 9.84
N GLY A 162 -1.25 4.54 9.14
CA GLY A 162 -1.42 4.88 7.72
C GLY A 162 -1.22 3.65 6.85
N GLU A 163 -2.27 3.24 6.15
CA GLU A 163 -2.35 2.05 5.32
C GLU A 163 -2.30 2.42 3.83
N GLY A 164 -3.17 1.80 3.03
CA GLY A 164 -3.26 2.00 1.61
C GLY A 164 -3.47 3.45 1.20
N ILE A 165 -2.84 3.83 0.10
CA ILE A 165 -3.05 5.12 -0.57
C ILE A 165 -3.41 4.90 -2.03
N ALA A 166 -4.36 5.68 -2.53
CA ALA A 166 -4.77 5.65 -3.93
C ALA A 166 -4.83 7.08 -4.49
N LEU A 167 -4.25 7.26 -5.68
CA LEU A 167 -4.22 8.54 -6.36
C LEU A 167 -5.20 8.53 -7.54
N ASP A 168 -6.09 9.52 -7.59
CA ASP A 168 -7.00 9.77 -8.69
C ASP A 168 -6.91 11.26 -9.11
N GLY A 169 -6.16 11.54 -10.14
CA GLY A 169 -5.93 12.90 -10.62
C GLY A 169 -5.37 13.83 -9.55
N ASP A 170 -6.21 14.75 -9.07
CA ASP A 170 -5.85 15.72 -8.02
C ASP A 170 -6.26 15.26 -6.61
N VAL A 171 -6.65 14.02 -6.43
CA VAL A 171 -7.10 13.48 -5.15
C VAL A 171 -6.21 12.32 -4.71
N LEU A 172 -5.73 12.39 -3.49
CA LEU A 172 -5.08 11.28 -2.80
C LEU A 172 -6.01 10.78 -1.70
N TYR A 173 -6.40 9.51 -1.76
CA TYR A 173 -7.07 8.81 -0.68
C TYR A 173 -6.04 8.10 0.18
N MET A 174 -6.28 8.04 1.50
CA MET A 174 -5.45 7.30 2.45
C MET A 174 -6.34 6.62 3.48
N ALA A 175 -6.13 5.34 3.68
CA ALA A 175 -6.72 4.59 4.78
C ALA A 175 -5.93 4.79 6.06
N THR A 176 -6.62 4.85 7.19
CA THR A 176 -6.04 4.82 8.54
C THR A 176 -6.74 3.75 9.35
N LYS A 177 -6.06 2.62 9.57
CA LYS A 177 -6.63 1.41 10.19
C LYS A 177 -6.91 1.60 11.66
N GLY A 178 -6.04 2.34 12.37
CA GLY A 178 -6.14 2.51 13.82
C GLY A 178 -7.36 3.29 14.29
N ASP A 179 -7.95 4.13 13.44
CA ASP A 179 -9.20 4.88 13.72
C ASP A 179 -10.32 4.60 12.69
N GLY A 180 -10.09 3.63 11.78
CA GLY A 180 -11.11 3.13 10.86
C GLY A 180 -11.59 4.14 9.83
N ARG A 181 -10.69 5.00 9.32
CA ARG A 181 -11.05 6.11 8.44
C ARG A 181 -10.44 6.00 7.06
N ILE A 182 -11.11 6.63 6.11
CA ILE A 182 -10.54 6.97 4.81
C ILE A 182 -10.53 8.50 4.71
N LEU A 183 -9.35 9.03 4.46
CA LEU A 183 -9.09 10.45 4.30
C LEU A 183 -8.96 10.79 2.82
N ARG A 184 -9.34 12.02 2.45
CA ARG A 184 -9.23 12.56 1.11
C ARG A 184 -8.39 13.84 1.15
N LEU A 185 -7.26 13.82 0.50
CA LEU A 185 -6.41 15.00 0.31
C LEU A 185 -6.63 15.57 -1.10
N ASP A 186 -7.26 16.72 -1.17
CA ASP A 186 -7.36 17.51 -2.41
C ASP A 186 -6.03 18.23 -2.65
N LEU A 187 -5.26 17.70 -3.56
CA LEU A 187 -3.90 18.18 -3.87
C LEU A 187 -3.90 19.54 -4.59
N ALA A 188 -4.98 19.82 -5.35
CA ALA A 188 -5.12 21.11 -6.05
C ALA A 188 -5.52 22.23 -5.09
N ARG A 189 -6.37 21.93 -4.09
CA ARG A 189 -6.82 22.89 -3.08
C ARG A 189 -6.00 22.87 -1.81
N SER A 190 -5.06 21.93 -1.67
CA SER A 190 -4.26 21.72 -0.47
C SER A 190 -5.15 21.59 0.77
N ARG A 191 -6.08 20.63 0.73
CA ARG A 191 -7.07 20.44 1.79
C ARG A 191 -7.27 18.97 2.10
N LEU A 192 -7.18 18.63 3.41
CA LEU A 192 -7.50 17.29 3.94
C LEU A 192 -8.90 17.28 4.51
N GLU A 193 -9.67 16.25 4.20
CA GLU A 193 -11.00 16.02 4.75
C GLU A 193 -11.23 14.53 5.07
N LEU A 194 -12.17 14.26 5.96
CA LEU A 194 -12.70 12.91 6.16
C LEU A 194 -13.54 12.53 4.95
N TYR A 195 -13.19 11.41 4.31
CA TYR A 195 -13.94 10.88 3.17
C TYR A 195 -14.97 9.85 3.63
N TRP A 196 -14.57 8.88 4.46
CA TRP A 196 -15.42 7.83 4.99
C TRP A 196 -15.04 7.44 6.42
N GLU A 197 -16.02 7.06 7.21
CA GLU A 197 -15.89 6.50 8.56
C GLU A 197 -17.11 5.62 8.88
N GLY A 198 -16.88 4.42 9.41
CA GLY A 198 -17.93 3.50 9.84
C GLY A 198 -18.47 2.58 8.75
N PRO A 199 -19.51 1.78 9.09
CA PRO A 199 -20.03 0.77 8.19
C PRO A 199 -20.47 1.30 6.82
N PRO A 200 -20.36 0.47 5.74
CA PRO A 200 -19.94 -0.93 5.77
C PRO A 200 -18.44 -1.16 5.83
N VAL A 201 -17.59 -0.12 5.86
CA VAL A 201 -16.14 -0.28 5.91
C VAL A 201 -15.68 -0.61 7.33
N GLY A 202 -15.03 -1.75 7.49
CA GLY A 202 -14.45 -2.22 8.74
C GLY A 202 -12.96 -2.52 8.61
N GLY A 203 -12.07 -1.78 9.31
CA GLY A 203 -10.62 -1.98 9.21
C GLY A 203 -10.06 -1.71 7.81
N PRO A 204 -10.22 -0.48 7.27
CA PRO A 204 -9.75 -0.15 5.94
C PRO A 204 -8.24 -0.30 5.85
N ASP A 205 -7.79 -1.00 4.82
CA ASP A 205 -6.40 -1.31 4.56
C ASP A 205 -6.02 -0.82 3.16
N ASN A 206 -5.86 -1.69 2.16
CA ASN A 206 -5.46 -1.26 0.82
C ASN A 206 -6.59 -0.58 0.05
N LEU A 207 -6.21 0.38 -0.77
CA LEU A 207 -7.10 1.18 -1.60
C LEU A 207 -6.75 1.05 -3.08
N ALA A 208 -7.79 1.00 -3.93
CA ALA A 208 -7.64 1.13 -5.38
C ALA A 208 -8.78 1.96 -5.97
N VAL A 209 -8.48 2.87 -6.88
CA VAL A 209 -9.51 3.59 -7.65
C VAL A 209 -9.69 2.91 -9.00
N HIS A 210 -10.94 2.75 -9.43
CA HIS A 210 -11.26 2.29 -10.76
C HIS A 210 -11.35 3.47 -11.72
N ASP A 211 -10.41 3.57 -12.66
CA ASP A 211 -10.28 4.72 -13.57
C ASP A 211 -11.55 5.04 -14.37
N GLY A 212 -12.34 4.01 -14.72
CA GLY A 212 -13.53 4.16 -15.56
C GLY A 212 -14.73 4.76 -14.85
N THR A 213 -14.88 4.51 -13.52
CA THR A 213 -16.04 4.94 -12.72
C THR A 213 -15.69 5.94 -11.63
N GLY A 214 -14.42 6.01 -11.24
CA GLY A 214 -13.99 6.77 -10.07
C GLY A 214 -14.36 6.12 -8.73
N ASN A 215 -14.87 4.89 -8.74
CA ASN A 215 -15.18 4.16 -7.52
C ASN A 215 -13.90 3.82 -6.77
N LEU A 216 -13.90 4.05 -5.46
CA LEU A 216 -12.84 3.63 -4.56
C LEU A 216 -13.15 2.23 -4.03
N PHE A 217 -12.24 1.29 -4.25
CA PHE A 217 -12.30 -0.06 -3.71
C PHE A 217 -11.40 -0.14 -2.48
N VAL A 218 -11.99 -0.57 -1.38
CA VAL A 218 -11.36 -0.66 -0.06
C VAL A 218 -11.25 -2.12 0.31
N CYS A 219 -10.03 -2.62 0.47
CA CYS A 219 -9.77 -3.91 1.07
C CYS A 219 -9.78 -3.79 2.59
N GLU A 220 -10.24 -4.81 3.27
CA GLU A 220 -10.37 -4.82 4.72
C GLU A 220 -9.41 -5.83 5.37
N ASP A 221 -8.75 -5.39 6.43
CA ASP A 221 -8.15 -6.26 7.45
C ASP A 221 -9.06 -6.23 8.68
N GLY A 222 -10.19 -6.89 8.55
CA GLY A 222 -11.24 -6.93 9.54
C GLY A 222 -11.99 -8.26 9.52
N ASP A 223 -13.02 -8.39 10.35
CA ASP A 223 -13.74 -9.64 10.56
C ASP A 223 -14.56 -10.11 9.34
N ASP A 224 -14.97 -9.19 8.47
CA ASP A 224 -15.87 -9.49 7.36
C ASP A 224 -15.16 -9.94 6.09
N MET A 225 -13.86 -9.69 5.97
CA MET A 225 -13.03 -10.07 4.82
C MET A 225 -13.63 -9.60 3.49
N GLU A 226 -13.93 -8.30 3.40
CA GLU A 226 -14.58 -7.70 2.25
C GLU A 226 -13.67 -6.82 1.40
N VAL A 227 -14.10 -6.62 0.18
CA VAL A 227 -13.79 -5.44 -0.61
C VAL A 227 -15.04 -4.61 -0.67
N VAL A 228 -15.00 -3.40 -0.14
CA VAL A 228 -16.11 -2.44 -0.20
C VAL A 228 -15.88 -1.48 -1.35
N SER A 229 -16.92 -1.21 -2.14
CA SER A 229 -16.89 -0.18 -3.19
C SER A 229 -17.55 1.08 -2.69
N ILE A 230 -16.87 2.23 -2.80
CA ILE A 230 -17.39 3.56 -2.47
C ILE A 230 -17.45 4.38 -3.75
N THR A 231 -18.64 4.81 -4.13
CA THR A 231 -18.84 5.65 -5.32
C THR A 231 -18.41 7.10 -5.09
N PRO A 232 -18.16 7.92 -6.14
CA PRO A 232 -17.79 9.33 -5.99
C PRO A 232 -18.80 10.18 -5.22
N ASP A 233 -20.11 9.80 -5.24
CA ASP A 233 -21.17 10.44 -4.46
C ASP A 233 -21.30 9.87 -3.03
N ARG A 234 -20.31 9.08 -2.60
CA ARG A 234 -20.17 8.52 -1.25
C ARG A 234 -21.27 7.53 -0.88
N HIS A 235 -21.66 6.69 -1.81
CA HIS A 235 -22.46 5.51 -1.51
C HIS A 235 -21.53 4.30 -1.42
N ALA A 236 -21.63 3.55 -0.32
CA ALA A 236 -20.75 2.41 -0.05
C ALA A 236 -21.54 1.12 0.09
N ASP A 237 -21.08 0.10 -0.63
CA ASP A 237 -21.63 -1.26 -0.57
C ASP A 237 -20.52 -2.32 -0.55
N PRO A 238 -20.70 -3.43 0.15
CA PRO A 238 -19.86 -4.61 -0.03
C PRO A 238 -19.88 -5.08 -1.48
N PHE A 239 -18.69 -5.16 -2.07
CA PHE A 239 -18.54 -5.61 -3.46
C PHE A 239 -18.16 -7.09 -3.56
N LEU A 240 -17.28 -7.54 -2.70
CA LEU A 240 -16.77 -8.91 -2.66
C LEU A 240 -16.55 -9.32 -1.22
N ARG A 241 -16.95 -10.53 -0.84
CA ARG A 241 -16.68 -11.13 0.47
C ARG A 241 -15.95 -12.46 0.29
N PHE A 242 -14.88 -12.65 1.03
CA PHE A 242 -14.22 -13.93 1.17
C PHE A 242 -14.88 -14.72 2.30
N VAL A 243 -15.21 -15.97 2.02
CA VAL A 243 -15.89 -16.89 2.95
C VAL A 243 -15.10 -18.19 3.09
N ASP A 244 -15.54 -19.10 3.96
CA ASP A 244 -15.04 -20.48 4.02
C ASP A 244 -13.49 -20.58 4.20
N GLY A 245 -13.01 -20.28 5.40
CA GLY A 245 -11.60 -20.44 5.77
C GLY A 245 -10.74 -19.18 5.58
N HIS A 246 -11.36 -18.05 5.24
CA HIS A 246 -10.69 -16.76 5.12
C HIS A 246 -10.83 -15.86 6.36
N ASP A 247 -11.53 -16.31 7.40
CA ASP A 247 -11.89 -15.58 8.63
C ASP A 247 -10.69 -15.09 9.46
N ARG A 248 -9.49 -15.56 9.17
CA ARG A 248 -8.22 -15.12 9.79
C ARG A 248 -7.23 -14.56 8.79
N SER A 249 -7.71 -14.21 7.62
CA SER A 249 -6.89 -13.63 6.59
C SER A 249 -6.92 -12.10 6.67
N GLU A 250 -6.47 -11.50 5.63
CA GLU A 250 -6.54 -10.09 5.32
C GLU A 250 -6.83 -10.00 3.84
N VAL A 251 -7.74 -9.14 3.45
CA VAL A 251 -7.99 -8.82 2.05
C VAL A 251 -7.06 -7.70 1.65
N THR A 252 -6.23 -7.90 0.62
CA THR A 252 -5.15 -6.96 0.33
C THR A 252 -4.83 -6.87 -1.16
N GLY A 253 -4.11 -5.82 -1.53
CA GLY A 253 -3.49 -5.65 -2.83
C GLY A 253 -4.47 -5.54 -3.99
N ALA A 254 -5.62 -4.87 -3.79
CA ALA A 254 -6.55 -4.59 -4.88
C ALA A 254 -5.88 -3.81 -6.00
N ALA A 255 -5.98 -4.31 -7.22
CA ALA A 255 -5.46 -3.64 -8.41
C ALA A 255 -6.30 -3.98 -9.63
N PHE A 256 -6.58 -2.99 -10.46
CA PHE A 256 -7.25 -3.23 -11.74
C PHE A 256 -6.23 -3.56 -12.83
N ASP A 257 -6.64 -4.42 -13.76
CA ASP A 257 -5.88 -4.64 -14.99
C ASP A 257 -5.95 -3.38 -15.88
N PRO A 258 -5.04 -3.22 -16.86
CA PRO A 258 -5.03 -2.02 -17.71
C PRO A 258 -6.33 -1.76 -18.50
N THR A 259 -7.21 -2.73 -18.57
CA THR A 259 -8.52 -2.56 -19.24
C THR A 259 -9.63 -2.10 -18.29
N GLY A 260 -9.38 -2.12 -16.98
CA GLY A 260 -10.40 -1.85 -15.96
C GLY A 260 -11.48 -2.92 -15.86
N THR A 261 -11.34 -4.07 -16.55
CA THR A 261 -12.37 -5.11 -16.57
C THR A 261 -12.09 -6.27 -15.63
N ARG A 262 -10.96 -6.25 -14.93
CA ARG A 262 -10.56 -7.26 -13.95
C ARG A 262 -9.97 -6.60 -12.72
N LEU A 263 -10.50 -6.99 -11.56
CA LEU A 263 -9.94 -6.69 -10.26
C LEU A 263 -9.07 -7.88 -9.82
N ILE A 264 -7.83 -7.63 -9.49
CA ILE A 264 -6.93 -8.58 -8.86
C ILE A 264 -6.92 -8.24 -7.37
N VAL A 265 -7.12 -9.23 -6.52
CA VAL A 265 -7.17 -9.06 -5.07
C VAL A 265 -6.61 -10.31 -4.40
N ASN A 266 -6.04 -10.15 -3.22
CA ASN A 266 -5.41 -11.24 -2.50
C ASN A 266 -6.10 -11.48 -1.16
N SER A 267 -6.14 -12.75 -0.76
CA SER A 267 -6.32 -13.14 0.62
C SER A 267 -4.93 -13.53 1.14
N GLN A 268 -4.42 -12.78 2.10
CA GLN A 268 -3.02 -12.82 2.51
C GLN A 268 -2.62 -14.16 3.15
N ARG A 269 -3.52 -14.73 3.96
CA ARG A 269 -3.25 -15.89 4.82
C ARG A 269 -4.30 -17.01 4.69
N ALA A 270 -4.93 -17.19 3.53
CA ALA A 270 -6.05 -18.11 3.40
C ALA A 270 -5.96 -19.02 2.16
N PRO A 271 -6.70 -20.16 2.20
CA PRO A 271 -7.52 -20.57 3.33
C PRO A 271 -6.65 -20.93 4.52
N THR A 272 -7.07 -20.53 5.71
CA THR A 272 -6.39 -20.93 6.94
C THR A 272 -6.48 -22.46 7.05
N PRO A 273 -5.37 -23.21 7.18
CA PRO A 273 -5.44 -24.64 7.39
C PRO A 273 -6.27 -24.93 8.63
N THR A 274 -7.21 -25.85 8.53
CA THR A 274 -8.02 -26.30 9.66
C THR A 274 -7.22 -27.05 10.72
N ARG A 275 -6.01 -27.50 10.34
CA ARG A 275 -5.03 -28.15 11.22
C ARG A 275 -3.62 -27.68 10.87
N PHE A 276 -2.79 -27.49 11.88
CA PHE A 276 -1.37 -27.14 11.76
C PHE A 276 -0.53 -28.20 11.02
N ASP A 277 -1.03 -29.43 10.94
CA ASP A 277 -0.41 -30.58 10.29
C ASP A 277 -0.79 -30.76 8.81
N GLU A 278 -1.77 -30.01 8.30
CA GLU A 278 -2.10 -29.97 6.86
C GLU A 278 -1.12 -29.09 6.09
N VAL A 279 -0.09 -28.61 6.74
CA VAL A 279 0.83 -27.66 6.21
C VAL A 279 2.03 -28.39 5.58
N ILE A 280 2.05 -28.49 4.25
CA ILE A 280 3.18 -28.06 3.45
C ILE A 280 4.16 -29.14 3.03
N GLU A 281 4.21 -29.34 1.75
CA GLU A 281 5.45 -29.70 1.04
C GLU A 281 6.49 -28.62 1.34
N GLY A 282 7.49 -28.95 2.18
CA GLY A 282 8.62 -28.05 2.50
C GLY A 282 8.79 -27.65 3.95
N GLY A 283 7.88 -28.02 4.85
CA GLY A 283 8.10 -27.88 6.33
C GLY A 283 7.96 -26.46 6.90
N VAL A 284 7.34 -25.51 6.19
CA VAL A 284 7.06 -24.17 6.69
C VAL A 284 5.57 -24.06 7.08
N PRO A 285 5.22 -23.76 8.34
CA PRO A 285 3.85 -23.80 8.84
C PRO A 285 3.08 -22.48 8.62
N TRP A 286 3.04 -21.95 7.40
CA TRP A 286 2.33 -20.71 7.10
C TRP A 286 1.21 -20.91 6.09
N PRO A 287 0.02 -20.31 6.32
CA PRO A 287 -1.02 -20.31 5.31
C PRO A 287 -0.50 -19.57 4.06
N LEU A 288 -0.64 -20.22 2.93
CA LEU A 288 -0.29 -19.64 1.63
C LEU A 288 -1.35 -18.60 1.25
N GLY A 289 -0.94 -17.38 0.93
CA GLY A 289 -1.83 -16.38 0.35
C GLY A 289 -2.39 -16.86 -0.99
N ARG A 290 -3.58 -16.37 -1.33
CA ARG A 290 -4.22 -16.63 -2.63
C ARG A 290 -4.54 -15.34 -3.36
N THR A 291 -4.20 -15.32 -4.65
CA THR A 291 -4.58 -14.26 -5.56
C THR A 291 -5.84 -14.65 -6.32
N TYR A 292 -6.81 -13.77 -6.35
CA TYR A 292 -8.06 -13.92 -7.08
C TYR A 292 -8.14 -12.87 -8.18
N MET A 293 -8.78 -13.24 -9.26
CA MET A 293 -9.11 -12.34 -10.36
C MET A 293 -10.61 -12.34 -10.54
N VAL A 294 -11.22 -11.19 -10.33
CA VAL A 294 -12.66 -10.98 -10.48
C VAL A 294 -12.89 -10.23 -11.79
N SER A 295 -13.72 -10.75 -12.66
CA SER A 295 -14.12 -10.10 -13.90
C SER A 295 -15.56 -9.60 -13.77
N GLY A 296 -15.81 -8.39 -14.20
CA GLY A 296 -17.15 -7.86 -14.17
C GLY A 296 -17.23 -6.43 -14.71
N PRO A 297 -18.45 -5.89 -14.77
CA PRO A 297 -18.61 -4.44 -14.77
C PRO A 297 -18.32 -3.91 -13.36
N PHE A 298 -17.47 -2.89 -13.26
CA PHE A 298 -17.10 -2.23 -12.01
C PHE A 298 -17.64 -0.80 -11.94
#